data_4d9700375e9dc206a1eb2b8ec8863766
#
_entry.id   4d9700375e9dc206a1eb2b8ec8863766
#
_cell.length_a   1.000
_cell.length_b   1.000
_cell.length_c   1.000
_cell.angle_alpha   90.00
_cell.angle_beta   90.00
_cell.angle_gamma   90.00
#
_symmetry.space_group_name_H-M   'P 1'
#
loop_
_entity.id
_entity.type
_entity.pdbx_description
1 polymer ?
#
loop_
_entity_poly.entity_id
_entity_poly.type
_entity_poly.pdbx_seq_one_letter_code
_entity_poly.pdbx_strand_id
1 'polypeptide(L)'
;SSAASDVYKRQVVINDNNPAFNDADFTTISFESYGELDELGRCTTAFANIGKDIMPTEKRGAIGEVKPTGWQTAKYDSVDGKYLYNRCHLIGYQLTGENANEKNLITGPRYMNVDGMLPFENMVADYIKETDNHVMYRVTPVFEGENLVASGVLMEAESVEDHGEGVKFNVYVYNCLLYTSDAADDTPC
;
A
#
# COMPACT_ATOMS: atom_id res chain seq x y z
N SER A 1 0.93 -9.79 -28.71
CA SER A 1 -0.38 -9.48 -28.25
C SER A 1 -0.55 -9.78 -26.76
N SER A 2 -1.17 -8.90 -26.12
CA SER A 2 -1.29 -8.64 -24.71
C SER A 2 -2.19 -9.59 -23.90
N ALA A 3 -2.48 -10.78 -24.35
CA ALA A 3 -3.46 -11.65 -23.67
C ALA A 3 -2.98 -12.17 -22.31
N ALA A 4 -1.67 -12.20 -22.06
CA ALA A 4 -1.13 -12.66 -20.79
C ALA A 4 -1.15 -11.58 -19.71
N SER A 5 -1.25 -10.31 -20.09
CA SER A 5 -1.26 -9.21 -19.13
C SER A 5 -2.63 -8.94 -18.51
N ASP A 6 -3.68 -9.47 -19.14
CA ASP A 6 -5.06 -9.23 -18.69
C ASP A 6 -5.56 -10.25 -17.67
N VAL A 7 -4.84 -11.36 -17.49
CA VAL A 7 -5.31 -12.47 -16.66
C VAL A 7 -5.16 -12.19 -15.17
N TYR A 8 -4.28 -11.27 -14.78
CA TYR A 8 -4.06 -10.94 -13.37
C TYR A 8 -3.94 -9.43 -13.20
N LYS A 9 -5.08 -8.75 -13.24
CA LYS A 9 -5.09 -7.35 -12.84
C LYS A 9 -4.87 -7.26 -11.35
N ARG A 10 -3.64 -6.98 -10.95
CA ARG A 10 -3.28 -6.74 -9.55
C ARG A 10 -3.64 -5.33 -9.13
N GLN A 11 -3.74 -4.43 -10.09
CA GLN A 11 -4.09 -3.03 -9.86
C GLN A 11 -4.86 -2.46 -11.04
N VAL A 12 -5.58 -1.39 -10.78
CA VAL A 12 -6.28 -0.60 -11.79
C VAL A 12 -5.99 0.88 -11.55
N VAL A 13 -5.83 1.61 -12.66
CA VAL A 13 -5.64 3.06 -12.61
C VAL A 13 -6.96 3.74 -12.28
N ILE A 14 -6.93 4.68 -11.35
CA ILE A 14 -8.09 5.44 -10.90
C ILE A 14 -7.94 6.89 -11.36
N ASN A 15 -9.05 7.49 -11.81
CA ASN A 15 -9.13 8.91 -12.17
C ASN A 15 -8.02 9.35 -13.13
N ASP A 16 -7.81 8.59 -14.23
CA ASP A 16 -6.75 8.85 -15.21
C ASP A 16 -5.36 9.01 -14.58
N ASN A 17 -5.12 8.25 -13.52
CA ASN A 17 -3.86 8.25 -12.77
C ASN A 17 -3.58 9.58 -12.03
N ASN A 18 -4.61 10.38 -11.79
CA ASN A 18 -4.48 11.65 -11.07
C ASN A 18 -4.90 11.46 -9.60
N PRO A 19 -3.99 11.67 -8.65
CA PRO A 19 -4.33 11.61 -7.23
C PRO A 19 -5.25 12.78 -6.84
N ALA A 20 -6.01 12.58 -5.76
CA ALA A 20 -6.98 13.57 -5.29
C ALA A 20 -6.43 14.38 -4.11
N PHE A 21 -5.21 14.89 -4.22
CA PHE A 21 -4.67 15.81 -3.23
C PHE A 21 -5.23 17.21 -3.42
N ASN A 22 -5.46 17.92 -2.32
CA ASN A 22 -5.79 19.34 -2.37
C ASN A 22 -4.52 20.14 -2.56
N ASP A 23 -4.60 21.25 -3.28
CA ASP A 23 -3.43 22.12 -3.50
C ASP A 23 -2.82 22.58 -2.18
N ALA A 24 -3.64 22.79 -1.16
CA ALA A 24 -3.18 23.20 0.17
C ALA A 24 -2.39 22.13 0.92
N ASP A 25 -2.47 20.86 0.48
CA ASP A 25 -1.73 19.76 1.12
C ASP A 25 -0.24 19.75 0.74
N PHE A 26 0.10 20.34 -0.40
CA PHE A 26 1.47 20.30 -0.91
C PHE A 26 2.41 21.15 -0.06
N THR A 27 3.53 20.56 0.33
CA THR A 27 4.55 21.19 1.16
C THR A 27 5.89 20.52 0.90
N THR A 28 6.97 21.23 1.21
CA THR A 28 8.32 20.67 1.20
C THR A 28 8.79 20.27 2.61
N ILE A 29 7.89 20.27 3.57
CA ILE A 29 8.15 19.84 4.93
C ILE A 29 7.65 18.40 5.10
N SER A 30 8.56 17.49 5.43
CA SER A 30 8.21 16.08 5.64
C SER A 30 7.28 15.91 6.83
N PHE A 31 6.28 15.06 6.67
CA PHE A 31 5.39 14.64 7.75
C PHE A 31 4.86 13.25 7.48
N GLU A 32 4.37 12.59 8.52
CA GLU A 32 3.61 11.36 8.41
C GLU A 32 2.44 11.41 9.38
N SER A 33 1.31 10.84 8.98
CA SER A 33 0.07 10.82 9.76
C SER A 33 -0.67 9.52 9.50
N TYR A 34 -1.11 8.90 10.57
CA TYR A 34 -1.88 7.65 10.51
C TYR A 34 -3.23 7.90 11.16
N GLY A 35 -4.29 7.72 10.40
CA GLY A 35 -5.65 7.96 10.86
C GLY A 35 -6.03 7.04 12.01
N GLU A 36 -6.93 7.52 12.87
CA GLU A 36 -7.45 6.70 13.97
C GLU A 36 -8.16 5.45 13.41
N LEU A 37 -8.07 4.35 14.13
CA LEU A 37 -8.82 3.15 13.78
C LEU A 37 -10.32 3.45 13.82
N ASP A 38 -11.08 2.80 12.94
CA ASP A 38 -12.52 2.97 12.90
C ASP A 38 -13.22 2.18 14.02
N GLU A 39 -14.54 2.22 14.06
CA GLU A 39 -15.34 1.55 15.08
C GLU A 39 -15.14 0.04 15.16
N LEU A 40 -14.73 -0.58 14.05
CA LEU A 40 -14.42 -2.00 13.99
C LEU A 40 -12.95 -2.29 14.24
N GLY A 41 -12.16 -1.28 14.58
CA GLY A 41 -10.71 -1.42 14.79
C GLY A 41 -9.90 -1.49 13.51
N ARG A 42 -10.49 -1.16 12.36
CA ARG A 42 -9.82 -1.21 11.06
C ARG A 42 -9.00 0.04 10.81
N CYS A 43 -7.90 -0.10 10.07
CA CYS A 43 -7.12 1.04 9.63
C CYS A 43 -7.93 1.95 8.73
N THR A 44 -7.63 3.24 8.82
CA THR A 44 -8.16 4.26 7.92
C THR A 44 -7.05 4.74 6.99
N THR A 45 -6.89 6.04 6.77
CA THR A 45 -5.91 6.56 5.81
C THR A 45 -4.55 6.78 6.43
N ALA A 46 -3.48 6.33 5.77
CA ALA A 46 -2.12 6.70 6.07
C ALA A 46 -1.66 7.75 5.06
N PHE A 47 -1.14 8.87 5.53
CA PHE A 47 -0.84 10.03 4.70
C PHE A 47 0.49 10.63 5.10
N ALA A 48 1.36 10.90 4.12
CA ALA A 48 2.68 11.43 4.36
C ALA A 48 3.13 12.37 3.26
N ASN A 49 4.01 13.29 3.60
CA ASN A 49 4.89 13.97 2.65
C ASN A 49 6.28 13.43 2.91
N ILE A 50 6.77 12.59 2.01
CA ILE A 50 7.98 11.82 2.25
C ILE A 50 9.17 12.55 1.67
N GLY A 51 10.09 12.96 2.54
CA GLY A 51 11.41 13.43 2.17
C GLY A 51 12.46 12.46 2.69
N LYS A 52 13.67 12.63 2.23
CA LYS A 52 14.78 11.76 2.63
C LYS A 52 15.02 11.78 4.14
N ASP A 53 14.70 12.88 4.80
CA ASP A 53 14.90 13.08 6.25
C ASP A 53 14.06 12.15 7.13
N ILE A 54 12.92 11.64 6.64
CA ILE A 54 12.09 10.70 7.40
C ILE A 54 12.24 9.25 6.94
N MET A 55 13.02 9.00 5.90
CA MET A 55 13.31 7.63 5.49
C MET A 55 14.19 6.93 6.52
N PRO A 56 14.02 5.61 6.71
CA PRO A 56 14.74 4.90 7.76
C PRO A 56 16.23 4.79 7.46
N THR A 57 17.02 4.85 8.52
CA THR A 57 18.46 4.60 8.48
C THR A 57 18.84 3.28 9.14
N GLU A 58 17.86 2.61 9.75
CA GLU A 58 18.05 1.33 10.44
C GLU A 58 17.21 0.26 9.77
N LYS A 59 17.56 -1.01 10.01
CA LYS A 59 16.77 -2.13 9.51
C LYS A 59 15.44 -2.21 10.24
N ARG A 60 14.41 -2.67 9.51
CA ARG A 60 13.10 -2.89 10.10
C ARG A 60 13.15 -3.91 11.23
N GLY A 61 12.36 -3.66 12.25
CA GLY A 61 12.21 -4.56 13.39
C GLY A 61 11.07 -5.56 13.19
N ALA A 62 10.83 -6.34 14.23
CA ALA A 62 9.70 -7.27 14.27
C ALA A 62 8.37 -6.52 14.38
N ILE A 63 7.33 -7.03 13.71
CA ILE A 63 5.98 -6.48 13.75
C ILE A 63 4.94 -7.50 14.20
N GLY A 64 5.37 -8.68 14.63
CA GLY A 64 4.50 -9.79 14.99
C GLY A 64 3.58 -9.56 16.18
N GLU A 65 3.86 -8.58 17.02
CA GLU A 65 3.00 -8.20 18.14
C GLU A 65 1.71 -7.52 17.70
N VAL A 66 1.72 -6.87 16.53
CA VAL A 66 0.53 -6.22 15.97
C VAL A 66 -0.31 -7.27 15.23
N LYS A 67 -1.58 -7.35 15.58
CA LYS A 67 -2.54 -8.23 14.91
C LYS A 67 -3.62 -7.36 14.28
N PRO A 68 -3.50 -7.05 12.98
CA PRO A 68 -4.52 -6.27 12.28
C PRO A 68 -5.88 -6.99 12.28
N THR A 69 -6.93 -6.25 12.01
CA THR A 69 -8.27 -6.87 11.91
C THR A 69 -8.25 -8.01 10.87
N GLY A 70 -8.99 -9.07 11.16
CA GLY A 70 -9.06 -10.25 10.30
C GLY A 70 -7.81 -11.12 10.31
N TRP A 71 -6.86 -10.86 11.22
CA TRP A 71 -5.63 -11.61 11.29
C TRP A 71 -5.87 -13.08 11.64
N GLN A 72 -5.28 -13.95 10.83
CA GLN A 72 -5.27 -15.39 11.08
C GLN A 72 -3.88 -15.94 10.76
N THR A 73 -3.33 -16.73 11.68
CA THR A 73 -2.07 -17.43 11.45
C THR A 73 -2.36 -18.77 10.77
N ALA A 74 -2.50 -18.76 9.46
CA ALA A 74 -2.73 -19.98 8.68
C ALA A 74 -1.52 -20.20 7.75
N LYS A 75 -0.99 -21.42 7.77
CA LYS A 75 0.12 -21.83 6.92
C LYS A 75 -0.37 -22.78 5.84
N TYR A 76 0.00 -22.52 4.61
CA TYR A 76 -0.35 -23.39 3.48
C TYR A 76 0.91 -23.63 2.64
N ASP A 77 1.22 -24.91 2.38
CA ASP A 77 2.39 -25.29 1.59
C ASP A 77 2.32 -24.78 0.15
N SER A 78 1.12 -24.56 -0.36
CA SER A 78 0.89 -24.07 -1.71
C SER A 78 1.06 -22.55 -1.86
N VAL A 79 1.25 -21.82 -0.75
CA VAL A 79 1.37 -20.37 -0.76
C VAL A 79 2.84 -19.99 -0.56
N ASP A 80 3.32 -19.04 -1.36
CA ASP A 80 4.66 -18.50 -1.23
C ASP A 80 4.88 -17.96 0.20
N GLY A 81 5.96 -18.41 0.85
CA GLY A 81 6.27 -18.10 2.24
C GLY A 81 5.46 -18.89 3.27
N LYS A 82 4.61 -19.83 2.83
CA LYS A 82 3.79 -20.73 3.67
C LYS A 82 2.75 -20.05 4.55
N TYR A 83 2.57 -18.75 4.46
CA TYR A 83 1.55 -18.01 5.20
C TYR A 83 0.55 -17.43 4.22
N LEU A 84 -0.74 -17.69 4.47
CA LEU A 84 -1.81 -17.13 3.66
C LEU A 84 -1.91 -15.61 3.85
N TYR A 85 -1.78 -15.16 5.10
CA TYR A 85 -1.87 -13.76 5.46
C TYR A 85 -0.53 -13.21 5.92
N ASN A 86 -0.27 -11.99 5.53
CA ASN A 86 0.87 -11.21 5.97
C ASN A 86 0.39 -9.90 6.58
N ARG A 87 1.22 -9.31 7.42
CA ARG A 87 1.03 -7.94 7.89
C ARG A 87 1.57 -7.02 6.80
N CYS A 88 0.66 -6.27 6.20
CA CYS A 88 1.00 -5.35 5.12
C CYS A 88 1.02 -3.92 5.66
N HIS A 89 2.15 -3.24 5.53
CA HIS A 89 2.21 -1.81 5.82
C HIS A 89 1.39 -1.04 4.78
N LEU A 90 0.62 -0.05 5.22
CA LEU A 90 -0.01 0.90 4.30
C LEU A 90 1.09 1.79 3.69
N ILE A 91 1.88 2.45 4.51
CA ILE A 91 3.10 3.11 4.06
C ILE A 91 4.28 2.22 4.44
N GLY A 92 5.03 1.77 3.43
CA GLY A 92 6.13 0.85 3.62
C GLY A 92 7.22 1.39 4.53
N TYR A 93 7.88 0.49 5.25
CA TYR A 93 8.97 0.85 6.17
C TYR A 93 10.08 1.65 5.47
N GLN A 94 10.40 1.32 4.23
CA GLN A 94 11.44 2.02 3.48
C GLN A 94 11.16 3.51 3.24
N LEU A 95 9.89 3.93 3.41
CA LEU A 95 9.48 5.30 3.12
C LEU A 95 9.48 6.20 4.35
N THR A 96 8.96 5.73 5.48
CA THR A 96 8.81 6.54 6.69
C THR A 96 9.42 5.92 7.94
N GLY A 97 9.93 4.70 7.86
CA GLY A 97 10.51 4.02 9.01
C GLY A 97 9.50 3.61 10.09
N GLU A 98 8.20 3.68 9.77
CA GLU A 98 7.16 3.29 10.71
C GLU A 98 7.05 1.77 10.76
N ASN A 99 7.32 1.16 11.90
CA ASN A 99 7.45 -0.29 12.02
C ASN A 99 6.19 -0.95 12.57
N ALA A 100 6.06 -1.07 13.88
CA ALA A 100 4.98 -1.80 14.54
C ALA A 100 3.85 -0.86 14.97
N ASN A 101 3.24 -0.18 14.03
CA ASN A 101 2.14 0.73 14.27
C ASN A 101 0.83 0.10 13.80
N GLU A 102 -0.08 -0.14 14.73
CA GLU A 102 -1.39 -0.74 14.42
C GLU A 102 -2.22 0.06 13.42
N LYS A 103 -1.98 1.36 13.31
CA LYS A 103 -2.66 2.26 12.37
C LYS A 103 -2.08 2.21 10.96
N ASN A 104 -1.00 1.48 10.78
CA ASN A 104 -0.29 1.34 9.50
C ASN A 104 -0.16 -0.10 9.03
N LEU A 105 -0.86 -1.03 9.67
CA LEU A 105 -0.76 -2.46 9.35
C LEU A 105 -2.14 -3.04 9.09
N ILE A 106 -2.27 -3.71 7.95
CA ILE A 106 -3.49 -4.46 7.59
C ILE A 106 -3.15 -5.91 7.30
N THR A 107 -4.17 -6.76 7.36
CA THR A 107 -4.06 -8.14 6.93
C THR A 107 -4.19 -8.21 5.42
N GLY A 108 -3.25 -8.86 4.76
CA GLY A 108 -3.32 -9.08 3.32
C GLY A 108 -2.44 -10.23 2.88
N PRO A 109 -2.60 -10.69 1.64
CA PRO A 109 -1.75 -11.73 1.11
C PRO A 109 -0.39 -11.17 0.72
N ARG A 110 0.63 -12.05 0.72
CA ARG A 110 1.98 -11.65 0.35
C ARG A 110 2.05 -11.00 -1.03
N TYR A 111 1.32 -11.54 -2.00
CA TYR A 111 1.41 -11.02 -3.36
C TYR A 111 0.85 -9.60 -3.50
N MET A 112 -0.17 -9.22 -2.71
CA MET A 112 -0.66 -7.84 -2.69
C MET A 112 0.46 -6.89 -2.23
N ASN A 113 1.19 -7.29 -1.20
CA ASN A 113 2.29 -6.51 -0.67
C ASN A 113 3.48 -6.45 -1.65
N VAL A 114 3.95 -7.61 -2.11
CA VAL A 114 5.18 -7.74 -2.90
C VAL A 114 4.96 -7.43 -4.37
N ASP A 115 3.91 -7.97 -4.97
CA ASP A 115 3.65 -7.83 -6.41
C ASP A 115 2.76 -6.64 -6.73
N GLY A 116 1.87 -6.27 -5.80
CA GLY A 116 0.93 -5.17 -5.99
C GLY A 116 1.47 -3.82 -5.53
N MET A 117 1.80 -3.71 -4.26
CA MET A 117 2.16 -2.42 -3.63
C MET A 117 3.64 -2.06 -3.79
N LEU A 118 4.54 -3.02 -3.62
CA LEU A 118 5.98 -2.77 -3.57
C LEU A 118 6.53 -2.04 -4.81
N PRO A 119 6.10 -2.36 -6.05
CA PRO A 119 6.59 -1.62 -7.21
C PRO A 119 6.32 -0.12 -7.14
N PHE A 120 5.17 0.28 -6.61
CA PHE A 120 4.83 1.69 -6.42
C PHE A 120 5.61 2.32 -5.27
N GLU A 121 5.79 1.60 -4.18
CA GLU A 121 6.64 2.05 -3.07
C GLU A 121 8.09 2.26 -3.52
N ASN A 122 8.62 1.35 -4.32
CA ASN A 122 9.97 1.46 -4.87
C ASN A 122 10.10 2.66 -5.80
N MET A 123 9.10 2.93 -6.61
CA MET A 123 9.07 4.10 -7.49
C MET A 123 9.23 5.39 -6.67
N VAL A 124 8.49 5.51 -5.59
CA VAL A 124 8.55 6.67 -4.69
C VAL A 124 9.92 6.76 -4.01
N ALA A 125 10.40 5.65 -3.45
CA ALA A 125 11.68 5.62 -2.75
C ALA A 125 12.85 5.98 -3.67
N ASP A 126 12.88 5.41 -4.86
CA ASP A 126 13.95 5.66 -5.83
C ASP A 126 13.98 7.13 -6.26
N TYR A 127 12.80 7.71 -6.54
CA TYR A 127 12.69 9.11 -6.90
C TYR A 127 13.24 10.03 -5.81
N ILE A 128 12.87 9.79 -4.55
CA ILE A 128 13.34 10.61 -3.43
C ILE A 128 14.86 10.51 -3.26
N LYS A 129 15.40 9.29 -3.38
CA LYS A 129 16.86 9.07 -3.26
C LYS A 129 17.64 9.71 -4.39
N GLU A 130 17.09 9.75 -5.59
CA GLU A 130 17.74 10.31 -6.77
C GLU A 130 17.67 11.83 -6.82
N THR A 131 16.60 12.44 -6.33
CA THR A 131 16.34 13.87 -6.50
C THR A 131 16.44 14.67 -5.21
N ASP A 132 16.33 14.05 -4.06
CA ASP A 132 16.18 14.69 -2.76
C ASP A 132 14.88 15.52 -2.64
N ASN A 133 13.97 15.37 -3.57
CA ASN A 133 12.63 15.98 -3.57
C ASN A 133 11.68 15.22 -2.66
N HIS A 134 10.49 15.76 -2.48
CA HIS A 134 9.43 15.20 -1.65
C HIS A 134 8.33 14.57 -2.51
N VAL A 135 7.66 13.57 -1.95
CA VAL A 135 6.49 12.94 -2.57
C VAL A 135 5.34 12.94 -1.58
N MET A 136 4.23 13.57 -1.97
CA MET A 136 2.95 13.39 -1.26
C MET A 136 2.48 11.98 -1.53
N TYR A 137 2.17 11.24 -0.47
CA TYR A 137 1.86 9.81 -0.55
C TYR A 137 0.71 9.47 0.40
N ARG A 138 -0.32 8.83 -0.14
CA ARG A 138 -1.48 8.44 0.66
C ARG A 138 -1.92 7.03 0.30
N VAL A 139 -2.15 6.22 1.32
CA VAL A 139 -2.64 4.86 1.16
C VAL A 139 -3.90 4.70 1.99
N THR A 140 -4.99 4.35 1.31
CA THR A 140 -6.30 4.19 1.95
C THR A 140 -6.78 2.76 1.75
N PRO A 141 -6.91 1.96 2.83
CA PRO A 141 -7.50 0.65 2.70
C PRO A 141 -9.00 0.76 2.45
N VAL A 142 -9.52 -0.13 1.61
CA VAL A 142 -10.93 -0.16 1.27
C VAL A 142 -11.56 -1.43 1.82
N PHE A 143 -12.49 -1.27 2.75
CA PHE A 143 -13.22 -2.38 3.36
C PHE A 143 -14.66 -2.38 2.87
N GLU A 144 -15.16 -3.53 2.47
CA GLU A 144 -16.56 -3.66 2.08
C GLU A 144 -17.42 -4.00 3.29
N GLY A 145 -18.45 -3.19 3.54
CA GLY A 145 -19.34 -3.40 4.67
C GLY A 145 -18.58 -3.49 5.99
N GLU A 146 -18.83 -4.53 6.76
CA GLU A 146 -18.16 -4.80 8.04
C GLU A 146 -17.01 -5.80 7.93
N ASN A 147 -16.53 -6.07 6.72
CA ASN A 147 -15.40 -6.98 6.52
C ASN A 147 -14.16 -6.47 7.24
N LEU A 148 -13.47 -7.40 7.90
CA LEU A 148 -12.27 -7.07 8.68
C LEU A 148 -10.98 -7.14 7.85
N VAL A 149 -11.08 -7.68 6.64
CA VAL A 149 -9.97 -7.72 5.67
C VAL A 149 -10.32 -6.78 4.52
N ALA A 150 -9.38 -5.92 4.16
CA ALA A 150 -9.60 -4.97 3.08
C ALA A 150 -9.75 -5.68 1.73
N SER A 151 -10.64 -5.18 0.87
CA SER A 151 -10.76 -5.64 -0.51
C SER A 151 -9.57 -5.16 -1.37
N GLY A 152 -8.87 -4.16 -0.92
CA GLY A 152 -7.69 -3.60 -1.56
C GLY A 152 -7.27 -2.30 -0.91
N VAL A 153 -6.30 -1.65 -1.53
CA VAL A 153 -5.80 -0.35 -1.08
C VAL A 153 -5.74 0.64 -2.24
N LEU A 154 -6.12 1.86 -1.97
CA LEU A 154 -5.94 2.97 -2.90
C LEU A 154 -4.60 3.62 -2.59
N MET A 155 -3.71 3.67 -3.57
CA MET A 155 -2.40 4.28 -3.44
C MET A 155 -2.32 5.52 -4.33
N GLU A 156 -2.00 6.66 -3.73
CA GLU A 156 -1.89 7.92 -4.43
C GLU A 156 -0.54 8.56 -4.14
N ALA A 157 0.10 9.09 -5.16
CA ALA A 157 1.39 9.77 -5.02
C ALA A 157 1.54 10.90 -6.01
N GLU A 158 2.20 11.97 -5.59
CA GLU A 158 2.57 13.07 -6.47
C GLU A 158 3.82 13.75 -5.94
N SER A 159 4.86 13.83 -6.77
CA SER A 159 6.09 14.53 -6.42
C SER A 159 5.82 16.03 -6.31
N VAL A 160 6.42 16.66 -5.29
CA VAL A 160 6.06 18.01 -4.89
C VAL A 160 6.79 19.08 -5.72
N GLU A 161 8.11 19.07 -5.68
CA GLU A 161 8.92 20.16 -6.26
C GLU A 161 8.80 20.25 -7.78
N ASP A 162 8.58 19.14 -8.47
CA ASP A 162 8.42 19.08 -9.91
C ASP A 162 6.97 18.96 -10.37
N HIS A 163 6.02 19.18 -9.47
CA HIS A 163 4.58 19.18 -9.77
C HIS A 163 4.10 17.88 -10.44
N GLY A 164 4.59 16.77 -9.97
CA GLY A 164 4.16 15.46 -10.44
C GLY A 164 4.87 14.94 -11.68
N GLU A 165 5.89 15.60 -12.18
CA GLU A 165 6.61 15.13 -13.35
C GLU A 165 7.36 13.83 -13.09
N GLY A 166 7.99 13.71 -11.93
CA GLY A 166 8.79 12.54 -11.59
C GLY A 166 7.97 11.37 -11.09
N VAL A 167 6.97 11.65 -10.24
CA VAL A 167 6.06 10.63 -9.70
C VAL A 167 4.65 11.20 -9.70
N LYS A 168 3.73 10.47 -10.30
CA LYS A 168 2.30 10.78 -10.21
C LYS A 168 1.50 9.52 -10.50
N PHE A 169 0.75 9.04 -9.51
CA PHE A 169 -0.14 7.91 -9.74
C PHE A 169 -1.34 7.90 -8.79
N ASN A 170 -2.39 7.26 -9.23
CA ASN A 170 -3.57 6.95 -8.46
C ASN A 170 -4.03 5.57 -8.89
N VAL A 171 -3.78 4.57 -8.05
CA VAL A 171 -4.04 3.17 -8.38
C VAL A 171 -4.73 2.46 -7.23
N TYR A 172 -5.61 1.54 -7.58
CA TYR A 172 -6.22 0.62 -6.64
C TYR A 172 -5.56 -0.74 -6.79
N VAL A 173 -4.99 -1.24 -5.70
CA VAL A 173 -4.33 -2.55 -5.65
C VAL A 173 -5.28 -3.54 -4.99
N TYR A 174 -5.67 -4.56 -5.73
CA TYR A 174 -6.60 -5.58 -5.25
C TYR A 174 -5.97 -6.50 -4.23
N ASN A 175 -6.74 -6.83 -3.21
CA ASN A 175 -6.45 -7.96 -2.34
C ASN A 175 -7.07 -9.21 -2.94
N CYS A 176 -6.34 -9.87 -3.82
CA CYS A 176 -6.81 -11.11 -4.42
C CYS A 176 -6.26 -12.28 -3.62
N LEU A 177 -7.03 -12.69 -2.63
CA LEU A 177 -6.73 -13.90 -1.89
C LEU A 177 -7.14 -15.09 -2.74
N LEU A 178 -6.19 -15.66 -3.46
CA LEU A 178 -6.39 -16.95 -4.06
C LEU A 178 -7.31 -17.02 -5.24
N TYR A 179 -6.73 -17.01 -6.35
CA TYR A 179 -7.22 -17.84 -7.38
C TYR A 179 -6.92 -19.28 -7.10
N THR A 180 -7.91 -20.00 -6.62
CA THR A 180 -7.96 -21.42 -6.83
C THR A 180 -8.22 -21.65 -8.32
N SER A 181 -7.74 -22.77 -8.83
CA SER A 181 -7.87 -23.20 -10.22
C SER A 181 -9.28 -23.16 -10.84
N ASP A 182 -10.28 -22.84 -10.05
CA ASP A 182 -11.69 -22.76 -10.48
C ASP A 182 -12.12 -21.35 -10.85
N ALA A 183 -11.24 -20.41 -10.81
CA ALA A 183 -11.57 -19.05 -11.18
C ALA A 183 -11.62 -18.89 -12.70
N ALA A 184 -12.56 -19.56 -13.29
CA ALA A 184 -13.05 -19.21 -14.61
C ALA A 184 -13.90 -17.95 -14.58
N ASP A 185 -13.89 -17.22 -13.47
CA ASP A 185 -14.65 -16.00 -13.34
C ASP A 185 -13.84 -14.82 -13.84
N ASP A 186 -14.48 -14.01 -14.69
CA ASP A 186 -13.95 -12.77 -15.24
C ASP A 186 -13.77 -11.66 -14.19
N THR A 187 -13.82 -11.99 -12.92
CA THR A 187 -13.56 -11.01 -11.87
C THR A 187 -12.05 -10.77 -11.78
N PRO A 188 -11.60 -9.52 -11.61
CA PRO A 188 -10.17 -9.20 -11.50
C PRO A 188 -9.49 -9.84 -10.30
N CYS A 189 -10.23 -10.49 -9.48
CA CYS A 189 -9.70 -11.30 -8.37
C CYS A 189 -10.56 -12.53 -8.17
#